data_6f5e092dcf3738ce369d646361c8a806
#
_entry.id   6f5e092dcf3738ce369d646361c8a806
#
_cell.length_a   1.000
_cell.length_b   1.000
_cell.length_c   1.000
_cell.angle_alpha   90.00
_cell.angle_beta   90.00
_cell.angle_gamma   90.00
#
_symmetry.space_group_name_H-M   'P 1'
#
loop_
_entity.id
_entity.type
_entity.pdbx_description
1 polymer ?
#
loop_
_entity_poly.entity_id
_entity_poly.type
_entity_poly.pdbx_seq_one_letter_code
_entity_poly.pdbx_strand_id
1 'polypeptide(L)'
;MISNLSNLIELFAKMQTNDFDTDSALKWGFYFVDSDKKKLMLAYNELEESKYFFEKIYKTKEAEKWVLFASKIDTLTPEKLHRRNLAFNKLAEYCDVELYDGWDVERLPTVC
;
A
#
# COMPACT_ATOMS: atom_id res chain seq x y z
N MET A 1 1.88 -3.21 -10.36
CA MET A 1 0.47 -2.74 -10.32
C MET A 1 0.24 -1.64 -11.32
N ILE A 2 -0.88 -1.67 -12.03
CA ILE A 2 -1.29 -0.57 -12.89
C ILE A 2 -2.24 0.33 -12.11
N SER A 3 -1.93 1.62 -12.01
CA SER A 3 -2.79 2.58 -11.33
C SER A 3 -3.56 3.42 -12.34
N ASN A 4 -4.86 3.59 -12.11
CA ASN A 4 -5.75 4.36 -12.99
C ASN A 4 -6.53 5.35 -12.15
N LEU A 5 -6.35 6.64 -12.43
CA LEU A 5 -6.98 7.70 -11.64
C LEU A 5 -8.51 7.65 -11.72
N SER A 6 -9.09 7.40 -12.89
CA SER A 6 -10.55 7.31 -13.02
C SER A 6 -11.14 6.21 -12.15
N ASN A 7 -10.48 5.05 -12.10
CA ASN A 7 -10.91 3.94 -11.25
C ASN A 7 -10.81 4.31 -9.77
N LEU A 8 -9.77 5.04 -9.37
CA LEU A 8 -9.62 5.49 -7.98
C LEU A 8 -10.70 6.48 -7.59
N ILE A 9 -11.07 7.39 -8.48
CA ILE A 9 -12.16 8.34 -8.22
C ILE A 9 -13.46 7.59 -7.97
N GLU A 10 -13.79 6.61 -8.82
CA GLU A 10 -14.99 5.79 -8.64
C GLU A 10 -14.94 5.00 -7.34
N LEU A 11 -13.79 4.44 -7.01
CA LEU A 11 -13.61 3.64 -5.81
C LEU A 11 -13.76 4.49 -4.54
N PHE A 12 -13.21 5.69 -4.54
CA PHE A 12 -13.37 6.61 -3.40
C PHE A 12 -14.84 7.00 -3.21
N ALA A 13 -15.59 7.22 -4.30
CA ALA A 13 -17.02 7.49 -4.21
C ALA A 13 -17.77 6.30 -3.57
N LYS A 14 -17.40 5.07 -3.94
CA LYS A 14 -17.99 3.87 -3.33
C LYS A 14 -17.61 3.74 -1.85
N MET A 15 -16.38 4.07 -1.49
CA MET A 15 -15.94 4.05 -0.09
C MET A 15 -16.79 4.97 0.77
N GLN A 16 -17.09 6.17 0.29
CA GLN A 16 -17.93 7.12 1.01
C GLN A 16 -19.35 6.58 1.21
N THR A 17 -19.91 5.88 0.24
CA THR A 17 -21.24 5.27 0.38
C THR A 17 -21.24 4.07 1.31
N ASN A 18 -20.07 3.51 1.62
CA ASN A 18 -19.89 2.37 2.54
C ASN A 18 -19.31 2.78 3.88
N ASP A 19 -19.58 3.99 4.33
CA ASP A 19 -19.20 4.53 5.64
C ASP A 19 -17.69 4.72 5.85
N PHE A 20 -16.90 4.78 4.77
CA PHE A 20 -15.53 5.25 4.84
C PHE A 20 -15.49 6.76 4.68
N ASP A 21 -15.05 7.44 5.72
CA ASP A 21 -14.84 8.88 5.64
C ASP A 21 -13.46 9.16 4.99
N THR A 22 -13.46 9.33 3.67
CA THR A 22 -12.22 9.55 2.93
C THR A 22 -11.60 10.93 3.18
N ASP A 23 -12.32 11.82 3.84
CA ASP A 23 -11.80 13.14 4.24
C ASP A 23 -11.09 13.09 5.60
N SER A 24 -11.13 11.96 6.28
CA SER A 24 -10.46 11.79 7.56
C SER A 24 -9.24 10.87 7.43
N ALA A 25 -8.49 10.76 8.52
CA ALA A 25 -7.34 9.86 8.55
C ALA A 25 -7.81 8.40 8.55
N LEU A 26 -7.21 7.61 7.67
CA LEU A 26 -7.46 6.18 7.55
C LEU A 26 -6.11 5.45 7.57
N LYS A 27 -6.13 4.15 7.77
CA LYS A 27 -4.94 3.32 7.71
C LYS A 27 -4.81 2.73 6.31
N TRP A 28 -3.81 3.17 5.57
CA TRP A 28 -3.56 2.73 4.20
C TRP A 28 -2.45 1.69 4.20
N GLY A 29 -2.72 0.54 3.61
CA GLY A 29 -1.79 -0.57 3.52
C GLY A 29 -1.29 -0.77 2.10
N PHE A 30 -0.04 -1.23 1.98
CA PHE A 30 0.62 -1.39 0.68
C PHE A 30 1.38 -2.72 0.67
N TYR A 31 1.27 -3.44 -0.45
CA TYR A 31 1.77 -4.81 -0.59
C TYR A 31 2.86 -4.88 -1.65
N PHE A 32 4.01 -5.45 -1.28
CA PHE A 32 5.11 -5.72 -2.20
C PHE A 32 5.40 -7.21 -2.20
N VAL A 33 5.66 -7.77 -3.36
CA VAL A 33 5.84 -9.22 -3.54
C VAL A 33 7.16 -9.51 -4.23
N ASP A 34 7.92 -10.46 -3.71
CA ASP A 34 9.16 -10.94 -4.31
C ASP A 34 9.47 -12.35 -3.81
N SER A 35 10.19 -13.12 -4.61
CA SER A 35 10.68 -14.44 -4.20
C SER A 35 11.85 -14.34 -3.21
N ASP A 36 12.51 -13.18 -3.13
CA ASP A 36 13.64 -12.95 -2.22
C ASP A 36 13.23 -11.98 -1.10
N LYS A 37 13.11 -12.50 0.11
CA LYS A 37 12.77 -11.73 1.29
C LYS A 37 13.72 -10.55 1.52
N LYS A 38 15.01 -10.70 1.20
CA LYS A 38 16.01 -9.65 1.40
C LYS A 38 15.70 -8.41 0.58
N LYS A 39 15.21 -8.58 -0.64
CA LYS A 39 14.81 -7.46 -1.50
C LYS A 39 13.64 -6.69 -0.91
N LEU A 40 12.68 -7.39 -0.32
CA LEU A 40 11.55 -6.75 0.36
C LEU A 40 12.02 -5.95 1.58
N MET A 41 12.99 -6.46 2.33
CA MET A 41 13.52 -5.72 3.48
C MET A 41 14.29 -4.47 3.04
N LEU A 42 14.97 -4.50 1.91
CA LEU A 42 15.60 -3.31 1.35
C LEU A 42 14.54 -2.27 0.95
N ALA A 43 13.46 -2.73 0.33
CA ALA A 43 12.33 -1.84 -0.01
C ALA A 43 11.72 -1.23 1.26
N TYR A 44 11.57 -2.03 2.33
CA TYR A 44 11.05 -1.52 3.58
C TYR A 44 11.95 -0.44 4.19
N ASN A 45 13.27 -0.57 4.09
CA ASN A 45 14.18 0.46 4.60
C ASN A 45 13.90 1.83 3.97
N GLU A 46 13.56 1.86 2.69
CA GLU A 46 13.15 3.11 2.01
C GLU A 46 11.79 3.61 2.54
N LEU A 47 10.85 2.69 2.75
CA LEU A 47 9.54 3.05 3.29
C LEU A 47 9.62 3.57 4.72
N GLU A 48 10.52 3.01 5.54
CA GLU A 48 10.74 3.45 6.92
C GLU A 48 11.18 4.90 6.99
N GLU A 49 12.01 5.35 6.06
CA GLU A 49 12.44 6.75 5.98
C GLU A 49 11.26 7.70 5.75
N SER A 50 10.22 7.23 5.06
CA SER A 50 8.98 7.98 4.83
C SER A 50 7.91 7.70 5.88
N LYS A 51 8.29 7.08 7.00
CA LYS A 51 7.46 6.85 8.19
C LYS A 51 6.33 5.85 7.97
N TYR A 52 6.56 4.87 7.12
CA TYR A 52 5.65 3.72 7.00
C TYR A 52 5.96 2.71 8.10
N PHE A 53 4.90 2.07 8.61
CA PHE A 53 5.03 1.02 9.62
C PHE A 53 5.20 -0.33 8.96
N PHE A 54 6.07 -1.15 9.52
CA PHE A 54 6.16 -2.56 9.17
C PHE A 54 5.01 -3.29 9.85
N GLU A 55 4.08 -3.82 9.06
CA GLU A 55 2.99 -4.63 9.61
C GLU A 55 3.39 -6.09 9.68
N LYS A 56 3.79 -6.67 8.58
CA LYS A 56 4.23 -8.06 8.53
C LYS A 56 4.95 -8.37 7.22
N ILE A 57 5.71 -9.46 7.25
CA ILE A 57 6.23 -10.11 6.05
C ILE A 57 5.90 -11.59 6.18
N TYR A 58 5.34 -12.17 5.14
CA TYR A 58 4.91 -13.56 5.19
C TYR A 58 5.12 -14.24 3.85
N LYS A 59 5.18 -15.59 3.88
CA LYS A 59 5.36 -16.38 2.67
C LYS A 59 4.00 -16.91 2.22
N THR A 60 3.71 -16.76 0.92
CA THR A 60 2.49 -17.31 0.34
C THR A 60 2.67 -18.83 0.13
N LYS A 61 1.60 -19.59 0.38
CA LYS A 61 1.67 -21.04 0.22
C LYS A 61 1.63 -21.49 -1.24
N GLU A 62 0.90 -20.74 -2.07
CA GLU A 62 0.64 -21.14 -3.45
C GLU A 62 1.79 -20.84 -4.42
N ALA A 63 2.40 -19.66 -4.27
CA ALA A 63 3.39 -19.16 -5.22
C ALA A 63 4.83 -19.18 -4.69
N GLU A 64 5.04 -19.62 -3.45
CA GLU A 64 6.33 -19.60 -2.76
C GLU A 64 7.00 -18.23 -2.79
N LYS A 65 6.19 -17.17 -2.73
CA LYS A 65 6.66 -15.79 -2.72
C LYS A 65 6.52 -15.19 -1.34
N TRP A 66 7.31 -14.17 -1.08
CA TRP A 66 7.18 -13.38 0.15
C TRP A 66 6.35 -12.14 -0.14
N VAL A 67 5.58 -11.71 0.85
CA VAL A 67 4.77 -10.50 0.77
C VAL A 67 5.16 -9.59 1.94
N LEU A 68 5.52 -8.36 1.61
CA LEU A 68 5.73 -7.30 2.58
C LEU A 68 4.46 -6.47 2.65
N PHE A 69 3.91 -6.31 3.86
CA PHE A 69 2.79 -5.44 4.11
C PHE A 69 3.24 -4.29 5.01
N ALA A 70 3.17 -3.07 4.49
CA ALA A 70 3.51 -1.85 5.21
C ALA A 70 2.32 -0.91 5.22
N SER A 71 2.21 -0.06 6.22
CA SER A 71 1.05 0.83 6.35
C SER A 71 1.43 2.22 6.80
N LYS A 72 0.50 3.15 6.57
CA LYS A 72 0.62 4.52 7.05
C LYS A 72 -0.76 5.09 7.32
N ILE A 73 -0.89 5.80 8.42
CA ILE A 73 -2.11 6.55 8.72
C ILE A 73 -2.02 7.89 8.01
N ASP A 74 -2.96 8.17 7.14
CA ASP A 74 -2.91 9.36 6.29
C ASP A 74 -4.31 9.71 5.79
N THR A 75 -4.46 10.92 5.28
CA THR A 75 -5.65 11.36 4.57
C THR A 75 -5.30 11.51 3.10
N LEU A 76 -5.82 10.62 2.26
CA LEU A 76 -5.50 10.60 0.85
C LEU A 76 -6.69 11.00 -0.01
N THR A 77 -6.39 11.62 -1.15
CA THR A 77 -7.35 11.82 -2.24
C THR A 77 -7.05 10.80 -3.33
N PRO A 78 -7.95 10.60 -4.31
CA PRO A 78 -7.63 9.73 -5.45
C PRO A 78 -6.33 10.12 -6.14
N GLU A 79 -6.08 11.41 -6.31
CA GLU A 79 -4.87 11.94 -6.96
C GLU A 79 -3.62 11.63 -6.15
N LYS A 80 -3.67 11.78 -4.83
CA LYS A 80 -2.54 11.47 -3.94
C LYS A 80 -2.24 9.99 -3.95
N LEU A 81 -3.27 9.14 -3.87
CA LEU A 81 -3.07 7.69 -3.92
C LEU A 81 -2.53 7.26 -5.27
N HIS A 82 -3.03 7.83 -6.36
CA HIS A 82 -2.51 7.54 -7.69
C HIS A 82 -1.01 7.85 -7.79
N ARG A 83 -0.58 9.04 -7.33
CA ARG A 83 0.83 9.41 -7.32
C ARG A 83 1.66 8.46 -6.45
N ARG A 84 1.12 8.04 -5.32
CA ARG A 84 1.79 7.09 -4.43
C ARG A 84 1.96 5.72 -5.08
N ASN A 85 0.92 5.24 -5.76
CA ASN A 85 1.01 3.98 -6.51
C ASN A 85 2.09 4.03 -7.58
N LEU A 86 2.18 5.13 -8.32
CA LEU A 86 3.23 5.32 -9.32
C LEU A 86 4.62 5.35 -8.67
N ALA A 87 4.75 6.02 -7.54
CA ALA A 87 6.01 6.08 -6.81
C ALA A 87 6.43 4.69 -6.29
N PHE A 88 5.47 3.88 -5.83
CA PHE A 88 5.76 2.53 -5.33
C PHE A 88 6.10 1.56 -6.47
N ASN A 89 5.52 1.73 -7.65
CA ASN A 89 5.98 0.98 -8.82
C ASN A 89 7.45 1.29 -9.13
N LYS A 90 7.84 2.56 -9.04
CA LYS A 90 9.24 2.96 -9.22
C LYS A 90 10.14 2.45 -8.11
N LEU A 91 9.66 2.45 -6.87
CA LEU A 91 10.41 1.89 -5.76
C LEU A 91 10.67 0.40 -5.95
N ALA A 92 9.67 -0.35 -6.41
CA ALA A 92 9.85 -1.76 -6.71
C ALA A 92 10.91 -1.98 -7.78
N GLU A 93 10.92 -1.17 -8.84
CA GLU A 93 11.96 -1.22 -9.86
C GLU A 93 13.34 -0.90 -9.28
N TYR A 94 13.43 0.14 -8.47
CA TYR A 94 14.68 0.59 -7.85
C TYR A 94 15.28 -0.48 -6.95
N CYS A 95 14.45 -1.17 -6.18
CA CYS A 95 14.89 -2.22 -5.25
C CYS A 95 14.92 -3.61 -5.89
N ASP A 96 14.65 -3.70 -7.19
CA ASP A 96 14.56 -4.96 -7.93
C ASP A 96 13.55 -5.93 -7.31
N VAL A 97 12.46 -5.40 -6.79
CA VAL A 97 11.32 -6.16 -6.28
C VAL A 97 10.40 -6.52 -7.44
N GLU A 98 9.95 -7.76 -7.48
CA GLU A 98 9.16 -8.27 -8.61
C GLU A 98 7.88 -7.45 -8.86
N LEU A 99 7.17 -7.08 -7.78
CA LEU A 99 5.85 -6.48 -7.93
C LEU A 99 5.46 -5.62 -6.74
N TYR A 100 4.97 -4.41 -7.01
CA TYR A 100 4.12 -3.69 -6.09
C TYR A 100 2.68 -4.16 -6.37
N ASP A 101 2.07 -4.88 -5.43
CA ASP A 101 0.83 -5.63 -5.67
C ASP A 101 -0.44 -4.84 -5.32
N GLY A 102 -0.31 -3.62 -4.88
CA GLY A 102 -1.48 -2.79 -4.64
C GLY A 102 -1.62 -2.34 -3.19
N TRP A 103 -2.81 -1.88 -2.86
CA TRP A 103 -3.10 -1.22 -1.60
C TRP A 103 -4.43 -1.70 -1.03
N ASP A 104 -4.61 -1.47 0.28
CA ASP A 104 -5.91 -1.57 0.90
C ASP A 104 -6.10 -0.41 1.89
N VAL A 105 -7.26 -0.34 2.50
CA VAL A 105 -7.57 0.70 3.48
C VAL A 105 -8.45 0.14 4.59
N GLU A 106 -8.18 0.59 5.82
CA GLU A 106 -8.96 0.25 7.00
C GLU A 106 -9.37 1.51 7.72
N ARG A 107 -10.55 1.45 8.35
CA ARG A 107 -10.93 2.49 9.30
C ARG A 107 -10.06 2.36 10.55
N LEU A 108 -9.73 3.51 11.16
CA LEU A 108 -9.01 3.51 12.42
C LEU A 108 -9.93 3.01 13.54
N PRO A 109 -9.37 2.30 14.55
CA PRO A 109 -10.17 1.89 15.70
C PRO A 109 -10.80 3.10 16.37
N THR A 110 -12.07 2.94 16.76
CA THR A 110 -12.75 3.97 17.53
C THR A 110 -12.24 3.89 18.96
N VAL A 111 -11.68 5.01 19.43
CA VAL A 111 -11.23 5.11 20.82
C VAL A 111 -12.36 5.73 21.63
N CYS A 112 -12.85 4.99 22.58
CA CYS A 112 -13.89 5.46 23.51
C CYS A 112 -13.27 6.10 24.74
#